data_fd684d3927f506b709fa9885c2431715
#
_entry.id   fd684d3927f506b709fa9885c2431715
#
_cell.length_a   1.000
_cell.length_b   1.000
_cell.length_c   1.000
_cell.angle_alpha   90.00
_cell.angle_beta   90.00
_cell.angle_gamma   90.00
#
_symmetry.space_group_name_H-M   'P 1'
#
loop_
_entity.id
_entity.type
_entity.pdbx_description
1 polymer ?
#
loop_
_entity_poly.entity_id
_entity_poly.type
_entity_poly.pdbx_seq_one_letter_code
_entity_poly.pdbx_strand_id
1 'polypeptide(L)'
;MEEKLTITAISGWAVPETWFAERIKEAFPGSDVHVVYPENPENEEEAQNILSRLPSQLYIGYSLGSLWLLKYQDHLPVNCHKAILAPILAFLNTGRLGGKTSEAQLKYLIKILSCNSNKTDVLRDFFFHADLPYPENQIKEIPERKILIQGLKFLKNNSVTGKETNDFLSIIGENDTFLDAGALKNHIPHLEIVKDVGHSPTPLLKQLAKRMLNC
;
A
#
# COMPACT_ATOMS: atom_id res chain seq x y z
N MET A 1 -2.78 -7.55 -32.29
CA MET A 1 -2.21 -6.64 -31.27
C MET A 1 -2.39 -7.33 -29.95
N GLU A 2 -1.33 -7.63 -29.23
CA GLU A 2 -1.45 -8.15 -27.86
C GLU A 2 -2.16 -7.09 -27.00
N GLU A 3 -3.15 -7.51 -26.26
CA GLU A 3 -3.88 -6.64 -25.36
C GLU A 3 -2.93 -6.20 -24.23
N LYS A 4 -2.76 -4.88 -24.07
CA LYS A 4 -1.84 -4.31 -23.11
C LYS A 4 -2.41 -4.48 -21.71
N LEU A 5 -1.63 -5.06 -20.78
CA LEU A 5 -2.05 -5.21 -19.38
C LEU A 5 -2.36 -3.84 -18.77
N THR A 6 -3.59 -3.66 -18.29
CA THR A 6 -4.01 -2.47 -17.56
C THR A 6 -3.91 -2.71 -16.06
N ILE A 7 -3.26 -1.79 -15.34
CA ILE A 7 -3.01 -1.89 -13.91
C ILE A 7 -3.50 -0.64 -13.21
N THR A 8 -4.36 -0.80 -12.21
CA THR A 8 -4.68 0.26 -11.24
C THR A 8 -4.01 -0.06 -9.92
N ALA A 9 -3.25 0.89 -9.39
CA ALA A 9 -2.54 0.73 -8.13
C ALA A 9 -2.92 1.81 -7.12
N ILE A 10 -3.13 1.41 -5.88
CA ILE A 10 -3.38 2.30 -4.75
C ILE A 10 -2.08 2.44 -3.96
N SER A 11 -1.59 3.69 -3.88
CA SER A 11 -0.28 4.00 -3.33
C SER A 11 -0.22 3.87 -1.81
N GLY A 12 1.00 3.69 -1.29
CA GLY A 12 1.29 3.73 0.15
C GLY A 12 1.29 5.15 0.73
N TRP A 13 1.28 5.26 2.06
CA TRP A 13 1.34 6.55 2.73
C TRP A 13 2.58 7.34 2.31
N ALA A 14 2.38 8.61 1.93
CA ALA A 14 3.41 9.55 1.46
C ALA A 14 4.18 9.13 0.19
N VAL A 15 3.84 8.02 -0.46
CA VAL A 15 4.54 7.56 -1.67
C VAL A 15 3.99 8.28 -2.90
N PRO A 16 4.84 9.00 -3.67
CA PRO A 16 4.41 9.70 -4.88
C PRO A 16 3.85 8.75 -5.94
N GLU A 17 2.75 9.14 -6.56
CA GLU A 17 2.08 8.33 -7.58
C GLU A 17 2.97 8.05 -8.78
N THR A 18 3.70 9.05 -9.28
CA THR A 18 4.59 8.89 -10.43
C THR A 18 5.75 7.95 -10.12
N TRP A 19 6.36 8.08 -8.94
CA TRP A 19 7.43 7.17 -8.51
C TRP A 19 6.93 5.72 -8.44
N PHE A 20 5.75 5.51 -7.85
CA PHE A 20 5.20 4.15 -7.74
C PHE A 20 4.80 3.59 -9.10
N ALA A 21 4.24 4.44 -10.00
CA ALA A 21 3.94 4.05 -11.38
C ALA A 21 5.19 3.60 -12.15
N GLU A 22 6.32 4.30 -11.98
CA GLU A 22 7.60 3.90 -12.58
C GLU A 22 8.04 2.52 -12.09
N ARG A 23 7.95 2.24 -10.78
CA ARG A 23 8.33 0.93 -10.22
C ARG A 23 7.42 -0.20 -10.73
N ILE A 24 6.13 0.08 -10.90
CA ILE A 24 5.19 -0.89 -11.51
C ILE A 24 5.56 -1.14 -12.97
N LYS A 25 5.83 -0.10 -13.77
CA LYS A 25 6.23 -0.24 -15.18
C LYS A 25 7.55 -0.99 -15.35
N GLU A 26 8.48 -0.86 -14.40
CA GLU A 26 9.72 -1.67 -14.39
C GLU A 26 9.44 -3.15 -14.15
N ALA A 27 8.48 -3.49 -13.29
CA ALA A 27 8.10 -4.86 -13.00
C ALA A 27 7.20 -5.48 -14.09
N PHE A 28 6.35 -4.65 -14.73
CA PHE A 28 5.43 -5.02 -15.78
C PHE A 28 5.66 -4.18 -17.05
N PRO A 29 6.72 -4.47 -17.82
CA PRO A 29 7.04 -3.71 -19.03
C PRO A 29 5.89 -3.74 -20.04
N GLY A 30 5.61 -2.58 -20.64
CA GLY A 30 4.56 -2.46 -21.64
C GLY A 30 3.13 -2.32 -21.08
N SER A 31 2.92 -2.41 -19.76
CA SER A 31 1.61 -2.20 -19.14
C SER A 31 1.16 -0.74 -19.19
N ASP A 32 -0.16 -0.54 -19.09
CA ASP A 32 -0.77 0.77 -18.85
C ASP A 32 -1.09 0.90 -17.36
N VAL A 33 -0.48 1.89 -16.70
CA VAL A 33 -0.47 1.98 -15.23
C VAL A 33 -1.10 3.27 -14.78
N HIS A 34 -2.14 3.15 -13.97
CA HIS A 34 -2.79 4.23 -13.24
C HIS A 34 -2.52 4.05 -11.74
N VAL A 35 -1.88 5.04 -11.13
CA VAL A 35 -1.68 5.06 -9.68
C VAL A 35 -2.57 6.10 -9.06
N VAL A 36 -3.17 5.77 -7.93
CA VAL A 36 -4.05 6.67 -7.18
C VAL A 36 -3.58 6.71 -5.72
N TYR A 37 -3.49 7.91 -5.17
CA TYR A 37 -3.38 8.13 -3.73
C TYR A 37 -4.77 8.48 -3.18
N PRO A 38 -5.35 7.73 -2.22
CA PRO A 38 -6.67 8.03 -1.69
C PRO A 38 -6.60 9.27 -0.78
N GLU A 39 -7.14 10.39 -1.24
CA GLU A 39 -7.11 11.66 -0.48
C GLU A 39 -8.02 11.65 0.73
N ASN A 40 -9.20 11.01 0.60
CA ASN A 40 -10.16 10.79 1.68
C ASN A 40 -10.40 9.30 1.90
N PRO A 41 -9.42 8.57 2.50
CA PRO A 41 -9.43 7.12 2.54
C PRO A 41 -10.59 6.50 3.34
N GLU A 42 -11.36 7.31 4.11
CA GLU A 42 -12.59 6.88 4.79
C GLU A 42 -13.84 7.05 3.92
N ASN A 43 -13.74 7.70 2.75
CA ASN A 43 -14.90 8.00 1.92
C ASN A 43 -15.17 6.85 0.95
N GLU A 44 -16.24 6.10 1.20
CA GLU A 44 -16.65 4.96 0.39
C GLU A 44 -17.12 5.37 -1.02
N GLU A 45 -17.79 6.52 -1.16
CA GLU A 45 -18.23 7.04 -2.46
C GLU A 45 -17.02 7.38 -3.35
N GLU A 46 -15.96 7.97 -2.77
CA GLU A 46 -14.69 8.21 -3.46
C GLU A 46 -14.06 6.89 -3.90
N ALA A 47 -14.05 5.88 -3.02
CA ALA A 47 -13.53 4.56 -3.34
C ALA A 47 -14.28 3.90 -4.49
N GLN A 48 -15.61 3.91 -4.44
CA GLN A 48 -16.44 3.39 -5.52
C GLN A 48 -16.19 4.14 -6.85
N ASN A 49 -16.07 5.47 -6.80
CA ASN A 49 -15.78 6.28 -7.98
C ASN A 49 -14.43 5.96 -8.60
N ILE A 50 -13.36 5.81 -7.77
CA ILE A 50 -12.01 5.44 -8.22
C ILE A 50 -12.04 4.07 -8.89
N LEU A 51 -12.57 3.06 -8.21
CA LEU A 51 -12.55 1.68 -8.68
C LEU A 51 -13.45 1.45 -9.91
N SER A 52 -14.57 2.19 -10.04
CA SER A 52 -15.47 2.07 -11.20
C SER A 52 -14.96 2.81 -12.44
N ARG A 53 -14.21 3.91 -12.27
CA ARG A 53 -13.70 4.73 -13.40
C ARG A 53 -12.42 4.17 -14.03
N LEU A 54 -11.69 3.34 -13.32
CA LEU A 54 -10.42 2.78 -13.74
C LEU A 54 -10.52 1.25 -13.83
N PRO A 55 -11.36 0.71 -14.73
CA PRO A 55 -11.45 -0.73 -14.90
C PRO A 55 -10.11 -1.27 -15.38
N SER A 56 -9.55 -2.21 -14.63
CA SER A 56 -8.21 -2.76 -14.89
C SER A 56 -8.21 -4.28 -14.76
N GLN A 57 -7.28 -4.91 -15.45
CA GLN A 57 -7.07 -6.36 -15.38
C GLN A 57 -6.36 -6.76 -14.08
N LEU A 58 -5.56 -5.84 -13.49
CA LEU A 58 -4.86 -6.03 -12.23
C LEU A 58 -5.03 -4.82 -11.31
N TYR A 59 -5.42 -5.07 -10.07
CA TYR A 59 -5.45 -4.09 -9.00
C TYR A 59 -4.35 -4.39 -7.97
N ILE A 60 -3.56 -3.39 -7.62
CA ILE A 60 -2.46 -3.50 -6.66
C ILE A 60 -2.68 -2.53 -5.51
N GLY A 61 -2.74 -3.02 -4.27
CA GLY A 61 -2.68 -2.18 -3.07
C GLY A 61 -1.31 -2.29 -2.40
N TYR A 62 -0.66 -1.17 -2.09
CA TYR A 62 0.61 -1.16 -1.38
C TYR A 62 0.49 -0.47 -0.02
N SER A 63 0.90 -1.14 1.06
CA SER A 63 0.93 -0.57 2.41
C SER A 63 -0.44 0.05 2.80
N LEU A 64 -0.57 1.36 3.02
CA LEU A 64 -1.87 2.02 3.23
C LEU A 64 -2.87 1.63 2.14
N GLY A 65 -2.43 1.61 0.88
CA GLY A 65 -3.27 1.20 -0.24
C GLY A 65 -3.74 -0.25 -0.17
N SER A 66 -2.98 -1.13 0.51
CA SER A 66 -3.41 -2.52 0.73
C SER A 66 -4.62 -2.59 1.67
N LEU A 67 -4.57 -1.88 2.80
CA LEU A 67 -5.71 -1.81 3.73
C LEU A 67 -6.94 -1.15 3.09
N TRP A 68 -6.71 -0.08 2.30
CA TRP A 68 -7.76 0.61 1.59
C TRP A 68 -8.44 -0.32 0.56
N LEU A 69 -7.65 -1.05 -0.24
CA LEU A 69 -8.17 -1.95 -1.26
C LEU A 69 -8.91 -3.15 -0.62
N LEU A 70 -8.44 -3.67 0.50
CA LEU A 70 -9.12 -4.71 1.26
C LEU A 70 -10.44 -4.22 1.86
N LYS A 71 -10.49 -3.00 2.38
CA LYS A 71 -11.71 -2.40 2.94
C LYS A 71 -12.79 -2.19 1.89
N TYR A 72 -12.41 -1.83 0.67
CA TYR A 72 -13.35 -1.49 -0.41
C TYR A 72 -13.37 -2.51 -1.55
N GLN A 73 -12.94 -3.75 -1.29
CA GLN A 73 -12.86 -4.80 -2.31
C GLN A 73 -14.18 -5.15 -3.00
N ASP A 74 -15.30 -4.91 -2.33
CA ASP A 74 -16.63 -5.16 -2.89
C ASP A 74 -16.97 -4.28 -4.11
N HIS A 75 -16.21 -3.18 -4.30
CA HIS A 75 -16.32 -2.32 -5.48
C HIS A 75 -15.40 -2.75 -6.63
N LEU A 76 -14.55 -3.77 -6.43
CA LEU A 76 -13.68 -4.29 -7.50
C LEU A 76 -14.46 -5.13 -8.49
N PRO A 77 -14.09 -5.10 -9.80
CA PRO A 77 -14.64 -6.00 -10.79
C PRO A 77 -14.44 -7.47 -10.41
N VAL A 78 -15.44 -8.32 -10.71
CA VAL A 78 -15.40 -9.74 -10.35
C VAL A 78 -14.26 -10.48 -11.08
N ASN A 79 -13.97 -10.12 -12.33
CA ASN A 79 -13.01 -10.80 -13.19
C ASN A 79 -11.68 -10.05 -13.30
N CYS A 80 -11.12 -9.56 -12.19
CA CYS A 80 -9.82 -8.93 -12.17
C CYS A 80 -8.84 -9.67 -11.27
N HIS A 81 -7.56 -9.57 -11.58
CA HIS A 81 -6.50 -10.00 -10.66
C HIS A 81 -6.34 -8.97 -9.55
N LYS A 82 -6.09 -9.45 -8.35
CA LYS A 82 -5.97 -8.61 -7.15
C LYS A 82 -4.67 -8.95 -6.43
N ALA A 83 -3.90 -7.95 -6.06
CA ALA A 83 -2.65 -8.12 -5.33
C ALA A 83 -2.50 -7.08 -4.21
N ILE A 84 -1.92 -7.49 -3.10
CA ILE A 84 -1.57 -6.62 -1.98
C ILE A 84 -0.10 -6.82 -1.61
N LEU A 85 0.63 -5.73 -1.57
CA LEU A 85 2.05 -5.67 -1.23
C LEU A 85 2.20 -5.00 0.14
N ALA A 86 2.99 -5.60 1.03
CA ALA A 86 3.06 -5.23 2.45
C ALA A 86 1.65 -5.09 3.05
N PRO A 87 0.87 -6.19 3.10
CA PRO A 87 -0.55 -6.18 3.46
C PRO A 87 -0.76 -5.73 4.90
N ILE A 88 -1.61 -4.73 5.09
CA ILE A 88 -2.01 -4.24 6.41
C ILE A 88 -3.39 -4.79 6.75
N LEU A 89 -3.48 -5.71 7.71
CA LEU A 89 -4.75 -6.11 8.33
C LEU A 89 -5.11 -5.16 9.46
N ALA A 90 -4.14 -4.76 10.28
CA ALA A 90 -4.19 -3.65 11.22
C ALA A 90 -2.80 -3.04 11.31
N PHE A 91 -2.70 -1.73 11.32
CA PHE A 91 -1.40 -1.05 11.42
C PHE A 91 -0.89 -0.99 12.85
N LEU A 92 -1.81 -0.93 13.82
CA LEU A 92 -1.48 -0.91 15.24
C LEU A 92 -1.16 -2.31 15.77
N ASN A 93 -0.24 -2.39 16.72
CA ASN A 93 0.19 -3.63 17.36
C ASN A 93 -0.85 -4.22 18.35
N THR A 94 -1.92 -3.48 18.66
CA THR A 94 -2.93 -3.88 19.64
C THR A 94 -3.81 -5.04 19.21
N GLY A 95 -4.02 -5.22 17.90
CA GLY A 95 -4.93 -6.24 17.34
C GLY A 95 -4.31 -7.61 17.09
N ARG A 96 -3.00 -7.80 17.27
CA ARG A 96 -2.26 -9.02 16.90
C ARG A 96 -2.41 -9.42 15.42
N LEU A 97 -2.77 -8.47 14.57
CA LEU A 97 -2.98 -8.63 13.13
C LEU A 97 -1.74 -8.20 12.31
N GLY A 98 -0.57 -8.32 12.90
CA GLY A 98 0.72 -8.10 12.22
C GLY A 98 1.24 -6.67 12.24
N GLY A 99 0.49 -5.67 12.69
CA GLY A 99 1.03 -4.30 12.85
C GLY A 99 2.05 -4.22 13.98
N LYS A 100 3.12 -3.45 13.78
CA LYS A 100 4.18 -3.21 14.79
C LYS A 100 4.09 -1.83 15.44
N THR A 101 3.33 -0.90 14.86
CA THR A 101 3.25 0.49 15.34
C THR A 101 2.37 0.60 16.57
N SER A 102 2.87 1.23 17.64
CA SER A 102 2.04 1.53 18.80
C SER A 102 1.12 2.72 18.55
N GLU A 103 0.00 2.75 19.24
CA GLU A 103 -0.93 3.90 19.16
C GLU A 103 -0.26 5.22 19.57
N ALA A 104 0.65 5.17 20.54
CA ALA A 104 1.40 6.33 21.00
C ALA A 104 2.32 6.89 19.90
N GLN A 105 3.05 6.03 19.19
CA GLN A 105 3.89 6.42 18.05
C GLN A 105 3.06 7.08 16.95
N LEU A 106 1.92 6.48 16.59
CA LEU A 106 1.06 7.02 15.53
C LEU A 106 0.42 8.36 15.93
N LYS A 107 -0.05 8.48 17.17
CA LYS A 107 -0.55 9.76 17.71
C LYS A 107 0.54 10.85 17.71
N TYR A 108 1.77 10.49 18.06
CA TYR A 108 2.91 11.41 18.05
C TYR A 108 3.21 11.88 16.62
N LEU A 109 3.24 10.98 15.64
CA LEU A 109 3.45 11.31 14.23
C LEU A 109 2.36 12.27 13.70
N ILE A 110 1.08 11.99 14.00
CA ILE A 110 -0.04 12.87 13.66
C ILE A 110 0.14 14.25 14.30
N LYS A 111 0.55 14.31 15.56
CA LYS A 111 0.78 15.56 16.28
C LYS A 111 1.90 16.39 15.65
N ILE A 112 3.04 15.78 15.31
CA ILE A 112 4.16 16.49 14.67
C ILE A 112 3.71 17.05 13.31
N LEU A 113 3.02 16.25 12.50
CA LEU A 113 2.48 16.71 11.21
C LEU A 113 1.44 17.83 11.38
N SER A 114 0.69 17.87 12.49
CA SER A 114 -0.28 18.93 12.76
C SER A 114 0.37 20.24 13.20
N CYS A 115 1.53 20.18 13.86
CA CYS A 115 2.26 21.34 14.36
C CYS A 115 3.23 21.85 13.32
N ASN A 116 2.90 22.60 12.36
CA ASN A 116 3.65 23.33 11.30
C ASN A 116 5.20 23.20 11.19
N SER A 117 5.86 22.46 12.06
CA SER A 117 7.28 22.22 12.10
C SER A 117 7.63 20.87 11.45
N ASN A 118 8.56 20.89 10.50
CA ASN A 118 9.32 19.73 10.00
C ASN A 118 8.56 18.59 9.28
N LYS A 119 7.61 18.91 8.36
CA LYS A 119 7.07 17.89 7.43
C LYS A 119 8.21 17.12 6.75
N THR A 120 9.27 17.80 6.35
CA THR A 120 10.42 17.21 5.65
C THR A 120 11.15 16.17 6.49
N ASP A 121 11.41 16.45 7.76
CA ASP A 121 12.13 15.52 8.64
C ASP A 121 11.29 14.25 8.93
N VAL A 122 9.99 14.46 9.17
CA VAL A 122 9.04 13.34 9.34
C VAL A 122 9.01 12.44 8.10
N LEU A 123 8.99 13.03 6.92
CA LEU A 123 9.00 12.27 5.68
C LEU A 123 10.33 11.56 5.47
N ARG A 124 11.47 12.21 5.73
CA ARG A 124 12.78 11.55 5.61
C ARG A 124 12.91 10.35 6.55
N ASP A 125 12.47 10.50 7.79
CA ASP A 125 12.45 9.42 8.77
C ASP A 125 11.56 8.25 8.30
N PHE A 126 10.35 8.55 7.81
CA PHE A 126 9.46 7.54 7.25
C PHE A 126 10.10 6.81 6.05
N PHE A 127 10.64 7.55 5.07
CA PHE A 127 11.25 6.93 3.88
C PHE A 127 12.45 6.06 4.26
N PHE A 128 13.25 6.49 5.22
CA PHE A 128 14.36 5.69 5.75
C PHE A 128 13.87 4.37 6.38
N HIS A 129 12.87 4.44 7.26
CA HIS A 129 12.31 3.24 7.90
C HIS A 129 11.53 2.35 6.94
N ALA A 130 10.96 2.91 5.88
CA ALA A 130 10.27 2.17 4.83
C ALA A 130 11.21 1.51 3.81
N ASP A 131 12.54 1.69 3.97
CA ASP A 131 13.53 1.25 2.97
C ASP A 131 13.22 1.81 1.56
N LEU A 132 12.83 3.09 1.53
CA LEU A 132 12.48 3.82 0.32
C LEU A 132 13.47 4.96 0.06
N PRO A 133 13.85 5.21 -1.21
CA PRO A 133 14.62 6.38 -1.54
C PRO A 133 13.79 7.63 -1.26
N TYR A 134 14.39 8.64 -0.62
CA TYR A 134 13.72 9.92 -0.42
C TYR A 134 13.49 10.58 -1.79
N PRO A 135 12.25 10.96 -2.15
CA PRO A 135 11.93 11.41 -3.51
C PRO A 135 12.24 12.89 -3.70
N GLU A 136 13.52 13.29 -3.68
CA GLU A 136 13.93 14.70 -3.76
C GLU A 136 13.37 15.44 -4.98
N ASN A 137 13.31 14.76 -6.13
CA ASN A 137 12.80 15.34 -7.38
C ASN A 137 11.26 15.32 -7.47
N GLN A 138 10.58 14.52 -6.65
CA GLN A 138 9.12 14.31 -6.66
C GLN A 138 8.47 14.77 -5.35
N ILE A 139 9.18 15.54 -4.54
CA ILE A 139 8.69 15.98 -3.21
C ILE A 139 7.39 16.80 -3.30
N LYS A 140 7.16 17.47 -4.44
CA LYS A 140 5.94 18.23 -4.72
C LYS A 140 4.72 17.35 -4.97
N GLU A 141 4.94 16.08 -5.30
CA GLU A 141 3.90 15.09 -5.54
C GLU A 141 3.47 14.37 -4.27
N ILE A 142 4.25 14.51 -3.18
CA ILE A 142 3.84 14.01 -1.87
C ILE A 142 2.61 14.80 -1.43
N PRO A 143 1.51 14.11 -1.07
CA PRO A 143 0.26 14.74 -0.69
C PRO A 143 0.43 15.83 0.36
N GLU A 144 -0.47 16.79 0.36
CA GLU A 144 -0.50 17.84 1.37
C GLU A 144 -0.62 17.26 2.78
N ARG A 145 -0.17 18.02 3.77
CA ARG A 145 -0.17 17.63 5.18
C ARG A 145 -1.53 17.12 5.66
N LYS A 146 -2.61 17.79 5.25
CA LYS A 146 -3.98 17.40 5.64
C LYS A 146 -4.30 15.97 5.17
N ILE A 147 -3.95 15.66 3.93
CA ILE A 147 -4.17 14.35 3.31
C ILE A 147 -3.29 13.29 3.99
N LEU A 148 -2.02 13.60 4.26
CA LEU A 148 -1.14 12.69 5.01
C LEU A 148 -1.69 12.36 6.41
N ILE A 149 -2.24 13.35 7.12
CA ILE A 149 -2.89 13.14 8.43
C ILE A 149 -4.15 12.28 8.30
N GLN A 150 -4.94 12.44 7.23
CA GLN A 150 -6.10 11.59 6.96
C GLN A 150 -5.67 10.14 6.73
N GLY A 151 -4.60 9.91 5.97
CA GLY A 151 -4.03 8.57 5.79
C GLY A 151 -3.59 7.91 7.10
N LEU A 152 -2.91 8.65 7.99
CA LEU A 152 -2.53 8.13 9.31
C LEU A 152 -3.74 7.85 10.22
N LYS A 153 -4.78 8.67 10.15
CA LYS A 153 -6.04 8.44 10.88
C LYS A 153 -6.74 7.18 10.35
N PHE A 154 -6.73 6.98 9.04
CA PHE A 154 -7.26 5.79 8.40
C PHE A 154 -6.53 4.53 8.89
N LEU A 155 -5.20 4.52 8.87
CA LEU A 155 -4.36 3.44 9.41
C LEU A 155 -4.61 3.18 10.90
N LYS A 156 -4.93 4.23 11.67
CA LYS A 156 -5.23 4.12 13.10
C LYS A 156 -6.59 3.48 13.37
N ASN A 157 -7.59 3.84 12.59
CA ASN A 157 -9.00 3.56 12.92
C ASN A 157 -9.56 2.33 12.20
N ASN A 158 -8.84 1.80 11.19
CA ASN A 158 -9.34 0.71 10.39
C ASN A 158 -8.51 -0.57 10.58
N SER A 159 -9.21 -1.68 10.48
CA SER A 159 -8.64 -3.01 10.41
C SER A 159 -9.57 -3.91 9.60
N VAL A 160 -9.00 -4.95 9.01
CA VAL A 160 -9.70 -6.03 8.33
C VAL A 160 -9.24 -7.37 8.91
N THR A 161 -9.96 -8.43 8.64
CA THR A 161 -9.54 -9.78 9.03
C THR A 161 -8.71 -10.41 7.90
N GLY A 162 -8.15 -11.60 8.13
CA GLY A 162 -7.47 -12.31 7.05
C GLY A 162 -8.40 -12.83 5.94
N LYS A 163 -9.72 -12.86 6.17
CA LYS A 163 -10.69 -13.36 5.20
C LYS A 163 -10.79 -12.50 3.96
N GLU A 164 -10.63 -11.19 4.12
CA GLU A 164 -10.66 -10.22 3.03
C GLU A 164 -9.50 -10.42 2.03
N THR A 165 -8.47 -11.17 2.42
CA THR A 165 -7.30 -11.42 1.57
C THR A 165 -7.42 -12.65 0.67
N ASN A 166 -8.49 -13.45 0.78
CA ASN A 166 -8.58 -14.75 0.12
C ASN A 166 -8.43 -14.71 -1.41
N ASP A 167 -8.93 -13.65 -2.04
CA ASP A 167 -8.88 -13.46 -3.49
C ASP A 167 -7.66 -12.64 -3.95
N PHE A 168 -6.75 -12.32 -3.03
CA PHE A 168 -5.58 -11.49 -3.31
C PHE A 168 -4.28 -12.28 -3.30
N LEU A 169 -3.43 -12.04 -4.28
CA LEU A 169 -2.00 -12.37 -4.17
C LEU A 169 -1.38 -11.46 -3.11
N SER A 170 -0.93 -12.05 -2.01
CA SER A 170 -0.44 -11.31 -0.84
C SER A 170 1.07 -11.51 -0.70
N ILE A 171 1.85 -10.43 -0.74
CA ILE A 171 3.32 -10.48 -0.73
C ILE A 171 3.87 -9.49 0.30
N ILE A 172 4.81 -9.92 1.14
CA ILE A 172 5.48 -9.10 2.15
C ILE A 172 6.98 -9.37 2.18
N GLY A 173 7.77 -8.40 2.61
CA GLY A 173 9.17 -8.60 2.94
C GLY A 173 9.35 -9.24 4.33
N GLU A 174 10.31 -10.15 4.45
CA GLU A 174 10.65 -10.81 5.73
C GLU A 174 11.05 -9.80 6.81
N ASN A 175 11.80 -8.77 6.41
CA ASN A 175 12.37 -7.74 7.29
C ASN A 175 11.53 -6.44 7.31
N ASP A 176 10.23 -6.52 7.03
CA ASP A 176 9.35 -5.36 7.07
C ASP A 176 9.39 -4.70 8.45
N THR A 177 9.67 -3.38 8.48
CA THR A 177 9.81 -2.63 9.73
C THR A 177 8.49 -2.27 10.40
N PHE A 178 7.41 -2.16 9.62
CA PHE A 178 6.08 -1.77 10.11
C PHE A 178 5.17 -2.96 10.38
N LEU A 179 5.47 -4.11 9.76
CA LEU A 179 4.62 -5.29 9.79
C LEU A 179 5.43 -6.53 10.21
N ASP A 180 4.77 -7.42 10.92
CA ASP A 180 5.30 -8.73 11.31
C ASP A 180 4.83 -9.79 10.31
N ALA A 181 5.73 -10.20 9.42
CA ALA A 181 5.44 -11.20 8.39
C ALA A 181 5.01 -12.55 9.00
N GLY A 182 5.62 -12.95 10.12
CA GLY A 182 5.26 -14.19 10.82
C GLY A 182 3.87 -14.14 11.42
N ALA A 183 3.50 -13.03 12.08
CA ALA A 183 2.16 -12.83 12.61
C ALA A 183 1.12 -12.79 11.49
N LEU A 184 1.39 -12.07 10.38
CA LEU A 184 0.50 -11.99 9.22
C LEU A 184 0.27 -13.36 8.57
N LYS A 185 1.28 -14.23 8.52
CA LYS A 185 1.17 -15.58 7.96
C LYS A 185 0.10 -16.43 8.65
N ASN A 186 -0.17 -16.19 9.94
CA ASN A 186 -1.22 -16.87 10.70
C ASN A 186 -2.64 -16.44 10.27
N HIS A 187 -2.77 -15.26 9.65
CA HIS A 187 -4.05 -14.70 9.20
C HIS A 187 -4.24 -14.77 7.69
N ILE A 188 -3.14 -14.81 6.93
CA ILE A 188 -3.11 -14.87 5.46
C ILE A 188 -2.41 -16.17 5.05
N PRO A 189 -3.13 -17.29 4.89
CA PRO A 189 -2.51 -18.59 4.62
C PRO A 189 -1.63 -18.62 3.36
N HIS A 190 -2.00 -17.85 2.34
CA HIS A 190 -1.29 -17.77 1.06
C HIS A 190 -0.27 -16.62 1.00
N LEU A 191 0.05 -15.97 2.14
CA LEU A 191 1.05 -14.92 2.19
C LEU A 191 2.41 -15.42 1.71
N GLU A 192 2.96 -14.75 0.71
CA GLU A 192 4.31 -14.98 0.24
C GLU A 192 5.27 -14.02 0.96
N ILE A 193 6.29 -14.59 1.60
CA ILE A 193 7.31 -13.84 2.32
C ILE A 193 8.58 -13.81 1.49
N VAL A 194 9.01 -12.62 1.09
CA VAL A 194 10.23 -12.43 0.30
C VAL A 194 11.40 -12.25 1.26
N LYS A 195 12.35 -13.18 1.18
CA LYS A 195 13.52 -13.23 2.06
C LYS A 195 14.43 -12.02 1.89
N ASP A 196 14.98 -11.53 2.99
CA ASP A 196 15.93 -10.40 3.05
C ASP A 196 15.38 -9.07 2.49
N VAL A 197 14.05 -8.92 2.39
CA VAL A 197 13.36 -7.73 1.88
C VAL A 197 12.65 -7.00 3.01
N GLY A 198 12.72 -5.66 3.01
CA GLY A 198 12.01 -4.77 3.92
C GLY A 198 10.61 -4.37 3.41
N HIS A 199 10.21 -3.12 3.72
CA HIS A 199 8.89 -2.59 3.33
C HIS A 199 8.82 -2.12 1.87
N SER A 200 9.97 -1.93 1.20
CA SER A 200 10.06 -1.39 -0.17
C SER A 200 9.19 -2.15 -1.19
N PRO A 201 8.37 -1.47 -2.02
CA PRO A 201 7.51 -2.14 -3.00
C PRO A 201 8.31 -2.71 -4.18
N THR A 202 9.49 -2.20 -4.49
CA THR A 202 10.25 -2.61 -5.69
C THR A 202 10.54 -4.11 -5.75
N PRO A 203 11.12 -4.75 -4.72
CA PRO A 203 11.32 -6.20 -4.74
C PRO A 203 10.00 -6.99 -4.67
N LEU A 204 8.97 -6.45 -3.99
CA LEU A 204 7.65 -7.08 -3.89
C LEU A 204 6.94 -7.08 -5.26
N LEU A 205 7.04 -6.00 -6.03
CA LEU A 205 6.52 -5.90 -7.40
C LEU A 205 7.22 -6.90 -8.34
N LYS A 206 8.54 -7.05 -8.23
CA LYS A 206 9.28 -8.06 -9.00
C LYS A 206 8.81 -9.48 -8.69
N GLN A 207 8.50 -9.76 -7.43
CA GLN A 207 7.97 -11.06 -7.02
C GLN A 207 6.54 -11.27 -7.53
N LEU A 208 5.69 -10.23 -7.48
CA LEU A 208 4.34 -10.28 -8.05
C LEU A 208 4.38 -10.57 -9.56
N ALA A 209 5.24 -9.88 -10.31
CA ALA A 209 5.40 -10.12 -11.75
C ALA A 209 5.81 -11.55 -12.07
N LYS A 210 6.75 -12.14 -11.30
CA LYS A 210 7.12 -13.56 -11.45
C LYS A 210 5.95 -14.50 -11.21
N ARG A 211 5.10 -14.21 -10.22
CA ARG A 211 3.93 -15.04 -9.91
C ARG A 211 2.91 -14.99 -11.04
N MET A 212 2.65 -13.81 -11.60
CA MET A 212 1.69 -13.64 -12.69
C MET A 212 2.14 -14.25 -14.01
N LEU A 213 3.45 -14.33 -14.27
CA LEU A 213 3.99 -14.99 -15.46
C LEU A 213 3.94 -16.52 -15.39
N ASN A 214 3.78 -17.08 -14.19
CA ASN A 214 3.76 -18.52 -13.94
C ASN A 214 2.35 -19.08 -13.68
N CYS A 215 1.32 -18.26 -13.80
CA CYS A 215 -0.09 -18.62 -13.75
C CYS A 215 -0.69 -18.66 -15.15
#